data_89f3e9ec541014bd69504b042e373e0a
#
_entry.id   89f3e9ec541014bd69504b042e373e0a
#
_cell.length_a   1.000
_cell.length_b   1.000
_cell.length_c   1.000
_cell.angle_alpha   90.00
_cell.angle_beta   90.00
_cell.angle_gamma   90.00
#
_symmetry.space_group_name_H-M   'P 1'
#
loop_
_entity.id
_entity.type
_entity.pdbx_description
1 polymer ?
#
loop_
_entity_poly.entity_id
_entity_poly.type
_entity_poly.pdbx_seq_one_letter_code
_entity_poly.pdbx_strand_id
1 'polypeptide(L)'
;MEIVLGVGGGIAAYKAALLLRLMTEAGHGVTVVPTANALEFVGAATWEALSGRPVRTDTFEAVDEVNHVRLGRRADLVVVAPATADLLARTAAGMAPDLLGNVLLTATCPVVLAPAMHTEMWHHPATVANVALLRERGVTVAVSYTHLTLPTILLV
;
A
#
# COMPACT_ATOMS: atom_id res chain seq x y z
N MET A 1 5.28 6.22 15.58
CA MET A 1 4.24 5.22 15.28
C MET A 1 4.86 4.03 14.56
N GLU A 2 4.23 2.90 14.68
CA GLU A 2 4.52 1.74 13.82
C GLU A 2 3.62 1.80 12.58
N ILE A 3 4.24 1.94 11.41
CA ILE A 3 3.54 2.09 10.14
C ILE A 3 3.86 0.88 9.26
N VAL A 4 2.84 0.30 8.65
CA VAL A 4 3.02 -0.63 7.54
C VAL A 4 2.82 0.16 6.24
N LEU A 5 3.84 0.15 5.40
CA LEU A 5 3.80 0.76 4.08
C LEU A 5 3.67 -0.35 3.03
N GLY A 6 2.46 -0.51 2.52
CA GLY A 6 2.20 -1.37 1.38
C GLY A 6 2.56 -0.65 0.08
N VAL A 7 3.17 -1.37 -0.86
CA VAL A 7 3.58 -0.78 -2.13
C VAL A 7 3.01 -1.60 -3.28
N GLY A 8 2.13 -1.01 -4.04
CA GLY A 8 1.55 -1.63 -5.23
C GLY A 8 2.47 -1.56 -6.44
N GLY A 9 2.24 -2.46 -7.39
CA GLY A 9 3.07 -2.61 -8.58
C GLY A 9 2.72 -1.60 -9.67
N GLY A 10 3.15 -0.37 -9.49
CA GLY A 10 3.00 0.69 -10.47
C GLY A 10 4.26 1.54 -10.59
N ILE A 11 4.35 2.31 -11.67
CA ILE A 11 5.52 3.18 -11.90
C ILE A 11 5.70 4.20 -10.77
N ALA A 12 4.63 4.58 -10.09
CA ALA A 12 4.70 5.50 -8.96
C ALA A 12 5.35 4.90 -7.70
N ALA A 13 5.76 3.63 -7.73
CA ALA A 13 6.45 3.01 -6.60
C ALA A 13 7.73 3.75 -6.17
N TYR A 14 8.41 4.42 -7.11
CA TYR A 14 9.60 5.22 -6.76
C TYR A 14 9.27 6.37 -5.79
N LYS A 15 8.04 6.89 -5.85
CA LYS A 15 7.59 7.96 -4.94
C LYS A 15 7.33 7.43 -3.55
N ALA A 16 6.92 6.18 -3.44
CA ALA A 16 6.78 5.53 -2.14
C ALA A 16 8.13 5.41 -1.42
N ALA A 17 9.24 5.28 -2.16
CA ALA A 17 10.56 5.33 -1.57
C ALA A 17 10.87 6.69 -0.91
N LEU A 18 10.45 7.78 -1.55
CA LEU A 18 10.57 9.12 -0.97
C LEU A 18 9.68 9.28 0.27
N LEU A 19 8.46 8.75 0.20
CA LEU A 19 7.53 8.75 1.33
C LEU A 19 8.10 7.96 2.51
N LEU A 20 8.65 6.79 2.25
CA LEU A 20 9.31 5.96 3.27
C LEU A 20 10.43 6.74 3.96
N ARG A 21 11.27 7.41 3.19
CA ARG A 21 12.34 8.23 3.73
C ARG A 21 11.80 9.33 4.66
N LEU A 22 10.77 10.03 4.23
CA LEU A 22 10.14 11.07 5.05
C LEU A 22 9.56 10.50 6.36
N MET A 23 8.94 9.33 6.30
CA MET A 23 8.39 8.67 7.49
C MET A 23 9.49 8.26 8.48
N THR A 24 10.58 7.69 7.98
CA THR A 24 11.71 7.28 8.84
C THR A 24 12.47 8.47 9.41
N GLU A 25 12.66 9.52 8.63
CA GLU A 25 13.27 10.78 9.12
C GLU A 25 12.40 11.47 10.18
N ALA A 26 11.07 11.29 10.12
CA ALA A 26 10.16 11.79 11.15
C ALA A 26 10.14 10.93 12.42
N GLY A 27 10.93 9.87 12.48
CA GLY A 27 11.07 9.02 13.66
C GLY A 27 10.08 7.85 13.74
N HIS A 28 9.36 7.54 12.67
CA HIS A 28 8.45 6.38 12.65
C HIS A 28 9.19 5.09 12.33
N GLY A 29 8.74 3.98 12.94
CA GLY A 29 9.13 2.64 12.54
C GLY A 29 8.28 2.20 11.35
N VAL A 30 8.90 1.87 10.23
CA VAL A 30 8.17 1.51 9.01
C VAL A 30 8.58 0.11 8.55
N THR A 31 7.59 -0.74 8.38
CA THR A 31 7.75 -2.04 7.74
C THR A 31 7.16 -1.96 6.34
N VAL A 32 7.98 -2.22 5.32
CA VAL A 32 7.54 -2.18 3.92
C VAL A 32 7.03 -3.55 3.52
N VAL A 33 5.84 -3.59 2.94
CA VAL A 33 5.21 -4.79 2.42
C VAL A 33 4.85 -4.55 0.96
N PRO A 34 5.79 -4.80 0.03
CA PRO A 34 5.53 -4.62 -1.39
C PRO A 34 4.76 -5.81 -1.95
N THR A 35 4.01 -5.58 -3.02
CA THR A 35 3.53 -6.67 -3.86
C THR A 35 4.70 -7.23 -4.69
N ALA A 36 4.55 -8.45 -5.23
CA ALA A 36 5.56 -9.02 -6.12
C ALA A 36 5.84 -8.11 -7.32
N ASN A 37 4.79 -7.52 -7.90
CA ASN A 37 4.93 -6.59 -9.02
C ASN A 37 5.65 -5.28 -8.63
N ALA A 38 5.48 -4.82 -7.40
CA ALA A 38 6.18 -3.63 -6.93
C ALA A 38 7.70 -3.80 -6.97
N LEU A 39 8.20 -4.99 -6.70
CA LEU A 39 9.63 -5.31 -6.73
C LEU A 39 10.22 -5.28 -8.14
N GLU A 40 9.41 -5.34 -9.19
CA GLU A 40 9.85 -5.12 -10.56
C GLU A 40 10.20 -3.64 -10.85
N PHE A 41 9.61 -2.71 -10.09
CA PHE A 41 9.87 -1.26 -10.24
C PHE A 41 10.94 -0.77 -9.29
N VAL A 42 10.92 -1.23 -8.03
CA VAL A 42 11.90 -0.89 -7.01
C VAL A 42 12.24 -2.17 -6.23
N GLY A 43 13.49 -2.58 -6.28
CA GLY A 43 13.93 -3.84 -5.69
C GLY A 43 13.95 -3.84 -4.16
N ALA A 44 13.96 -5.03 -3.58
CA ALA A 44 13.94 -5.24 -2.14
C ALA A 44 15.06 -4.51 -1.40
N ALA A 45 16.24 -4.47 -1.99
CA ALA A 45 17.43 -3.83 -1.39
C ALA A 45 17.17 -2.34 -1.06
N THR A 46 16.45 -1.63 -1.92
CA THR A 46 16.12 -0.22 -1.69
C THR A 46 15.18 -0.08 -0.48
N TRP A 47 14.15 -0.90 -0.41
CA TRP A 47 13.19 -0.87 0.70
C TRP A 47 13.85 -1.22 2.03
N GLU A 48 14.71 -2.24 2.03
CA GLU A 48 15.43 -2.65 3.22
C GLU A 48 16.42 -1.58 3.70
N ALA A 49 17.15 -0.97 2.77
CA ALA A 49 18.11 0.09 3.09
C ALA A 49 17.42 1.32 3.71
N LEU A 50 16.28 1.71 3.17
CA LEU A 50 15.55 2.90 3.64
C LEU A 50 14.76 2.65 4.92
N SER A 51 14.22 1.45 5.11
CA SER A 51 13.43 1.12 6.31
C SER A 51 14.28 0.58 7.45
N GLY A 52 15.43 0.00 7.16
CA GLY A 52 16.24 -0.73 8.14
C GLY A 52 15.62 -2.06 8.56
N ARG A 53 14.64 -2.57 7.82
CA ARG A 53 13.89 -3.79 8.16
C ARG A 53 13.81 -4.73 6.95
N PRO A 54 13.77 -6.06 7.16
CA PRO A 54 13.65 -7.01 6.06
C PRO A 54 12.31 -6.86 5.34
N VAL A 55 12.33 -7.13 4.02
CA VAL A 55 11.17 -7.04 3.15
C VAL A 55 10.71 -8.44 2.77
N ARG A 56 9.41 -8.69 2.91
CA ARG A 56 8.77 -9.96 2.57
C ARG A 56 7.49 -9.72 1.79
N THR A 57 7.24 -10.59 0.82
CA THR A 57 6.03 -10.52 -0.02
C THR A 57 5.09 -11.69 0.22
N ASP A 58 5.59 -12.80 0.74
CA ASP A 58 4.86 -14.05 0.92
C ASP A 58 4.50 -14.24 2.39
N THR A 59 3.29 -14.76 2.61
CA THR A 59 2.81 -15.15 3.94
C THR A 59 3.55 -16.36 4.50
N PHE A 60 4.22 -17.15 3.65
CA PHE A 60 4.88 -18.39 4.03
C PHE A 60 6.39 -18.25 4.32
N GLU A 61 6.97 -17.07 4.12
CA GLU A 61 8.40 -16.85 4.34
C GLU A 61 8.82 -16.91 5.83
N ALA A 62 7.89 -16.82 6.75
CA ALA A 62 8.15 -16.96 8.18
C ALA A 62 7.16 -17.95 8.78
N VAL A 63 7.59 -19.20 8.88
CA VAL A 63 6.74 -20.31 9.35
C VAL A 63 6.44 -20.23 10.84
N ASP A 64 7.27 -19.55 11.62
CA ASP A 64 7.21 -19.56 13.10
C ASP A 64 6.14 -18.64 13.69
N GLU A 65 5.59 -17.70 12.91
CA GLU A 65 4.52 -16.80 13.37
C GLU A 65 3.60 -16.42 12.22
N VAL A 66 2.35 -16.21 12.57
CA VAL A 66 1.36 -15.66 11.64
C VAL A 66 1.68 -14.17 11.45
N ASN A 67 2.70 -13.91 10.61
CA ASN A 67 3.36 -12.61 10.47
C ASN A 67 2.39 -11.50 10.05
N HIS A 68 1.45 -11.82 9.16
CA HIS A 68 0.42 -10.86 8.72
C HIS A 68 -0.51 -10.44 9.86
N VAL A 69 -0.83 -11.34 10.77
CA VAL A 69 -1.68 -11.03 11.95
C VAL A 69 -0.92 -10.11 12.88
N ARG A 70 0.35 -10.40 13.12
CA ARG A 70 1.19 -9.56 13.97
C ARG A 70 1.37 -8.16 13.39
N LEU A 71 1.69 -8.06 12.10
CA LEU A 71 1.82 -6.78 11.41
C LEU A 71 0.51 -5.99 11.44
N GLY A 72 -0.61 -6.63 11.12
CA GLY A 72 -1.90 -5.97 11.12
C GLY A 72 -2.34 -5.48 12.50
N ARG A 73 -2.05 -6.24 13.55
CA ARG A 73 -2.45 -5.88 14.92
C ARG A 73 -1.54 -4.84 15.57
N ARG A 74 -0.25 -4.84 15.25
CA ARG A 74 0.72 -3.93 15.85
C ARG A 74 0.84 -2.60 15.15
N ALA A 75 0.38 -2.50 13.91
CA ALA A 75 0.43 -1.26 13.17
C ALA A 75 -0.47 -0.20 13.82
N ASP A 76 0.05 1.02 13.89
CA ASP A 76 -0.72 2.20 14.26
C ASP A 76 -1.38 2.82 13.02
N LEU A 77 -0.83 2.54 11.86
CA LEU A 77 -1.30 3.03 10.57
C LEU A 77 -0.85 2.08 9.45
N VAL A 78 -1.73 1.79 8.52
CA VAL A 78 -1.39 1.11 7.27
C VAL A 78 -1.58 2.10 6.13
N VAL A 79 -0.51 2.33 5.36
CA VAL A 79 -0.53 3.17 4.16
C VAL A 79 -0.18 2.30 2.97
N VAL A 80 -0.98 2.36 1.92
CA VAL A 80 -0.67 1.70 0.65
C VAL A 80 -0.44 2.77 -0.40
N ALA A 81 0.79 2.89 -0.86
CA ALA A 81 1.20 3.87 -1.86
C ALA A 81 2.30 3.27 -2.76
N PRO A 82 2.10 3.20 -4.07
CA PRO A 82 0.83 3.45 -4.76
C PRO A 82 -0.17 2.31 -4.57
N ALA A 83 -1.47 2.63 -4.60
CA ALA A 83 -2.53 1.64 -4.71
C ALA A 83 -3.01 1.59 -6.16
N THR A 84 -2.74 0.47 -6.83
CA THR A 84 -3.18 0.28 -8.22
C THR A 84 -4.67 -0.05 -8.28
N ALA A 85 -5.28 0.07 -9.47
CA ALA A 85 -6.67 -0.30 -9.66
C ALA A 85 -6.93 -1.77 -9.27
N ASP A 86 -6.02 -2.67 -9.62
CA ASP A 86 -6.08 -4.08 -9.23
C ASP A 86 -6.05 -4.24 -7.71
N LEU A 87 -5.17 -3.53 -7.03
CA LEU A 87 -5.05 -3.61 -5.57
C LEU A 87 -6.30 -3.07 -4.87
N LEU A 88 -6.87 -1.97 -5.37
CA LEU A 88 -8.16 -1.45 -4.88
C LEU A 88 -9.27 -2.48 -5.04
N ALA A 89 -9.35 -3.12 -6.19
CA ALA A 89 -10.35 -4.16 -6.47
C ALA A 89 -10.21 -5.36 -5.55
N ARG A 90 -8.99 -5.87 -5.37
CA ARG A 90 -8.72 -7.00 -4.47
C ARG A 90 -9.05 -6.66 -3.02
N THR A 91 -8.69 -5.48 -2.59
CA THR A 91 -8.98 -5.02 -1.23
C THR A 91 -10.48 -4.89 -1.01
N ALA A 92 -11.20 -4.33 -1.97
CA ALA A 92 -12.67 -4.22 -1.91
C ALA A 92 -13.36 -5.59 -1.88
N ALA A 93 -12.82 -6.58 -2.59
CA ALA A 93 -13.35 -7.93 -2.63
C ALA A 93 -12.91 -8.80 -1.44
N GLY A 94 -12.01 -8.31 -0.59
CA GLY A 94 -11.46 -9.11 0.52
C GLY A 94 -10.50 -10.21 0.08
N MET A 95 -9.87 -10.07 -1.07
CA MET A 95 -8.88 -11.02 -1.57
C MET A 95 -7.52 -10.77 -0.92
N ALA A 96 -6.87 -11.83 -0.51
CA ALA A 96 -5.58 -11.76 0.16
C ALA A 96 -4.59 -12.78 -0.41
N PRO A 97 -4.13 -12.60 -1.67
CA PRO A 97 -3.23 -13.55 -2.31
C PRO A 97 -1.80 -13.47 -1.80
N ASP A 98 -1.44 -12.40 -1.11
CA ASP A 98 -0.09 -12.12 -0.63
C ASP A 98 -0.09 -11.57 0.81
N LEU A 99 1.10 -11.25 1.31
CA LEU A 99 1.26 -10.69 2.65
C LEU A 99 0.49 -9.37 2.81
N LEU A 100 0.57 -8.48 1.83
CA LEU A 100 -0.12 -7.19 1.90
C LEU A 100 -1.64 -7.37 2.01
N GLY A 101 -2.24 -8.23 1.21
CA GLY A 101 -3.67 -8.53 1.28
C GLY A 101 -4.08 -9.04 2.65
N ASN A 102 -3.29 -9.93 3.23
CA ASN A 102 -3.55 -10.46 4.58
C ASN A 102 -3.39 -9.39 5.67
N VAL A 103 -2.40 -8.51 5.55
CA VAL A 103 -2.26 -7.37 6.47
C VAL A 103 -3.48 -6.46 6.41
N LEU A 104 -3.98 -6.16 5.21
CA LEU A 104 -5.17 -5.33 5.04
C LEU A 104 -6.43 -5.96 5.65
N LEU A 105 -6.56 -7.29 5.61
CA LEU A 105 -7.67 -7.99 6.25
C LEU A 105 -7.56 -8.05 7.77
N THR A 106 -6.36 -8.00 8.32
CA THR A 106 -6.11 -8.13 9.77
C THR A 106 -5.85 -6.80 10.47
N ALA A 107 -5.73 -5.70 9.73
CA ALA A 107 -5.47 -4.39 10.30
C ALA A 107 -6.62 -3.92 11.20
N THR A 108 -6.28 -3.48 12.40
CA THR A 108 -7.22 -2.91 13.39
C THR A 108 -7.04 -1.40 13.54
N CYS A 109 -6.12 -0.82 12.79
CA CYS A 109 -5.80 0.61 12.77
C CYS A 109 -6.37 1.29 11.53
N PRO A 110 -6.27 2.63 11.42
CA PRO A 110 -6.61 3.34 10.20
C PRO A 110 -5.82 2.83 8.99
N VAL A 111 -6.50 2.77 7.85
CA VAL A 111 -5.93 2.37 6.56
C VAL A 111 -6.09 3.52 5.59
N VAL A 112 -4.99 3.92 4.95
CA VAL A 112 -4.95 4.96 3.92
C VAL A 112 -4.45 4.33 2.62
N LEU A 113 -5.24 4.45 1.57
CA LEU A 113 -4.86 4.01 0.23
C LEU A 113 -4.62 5.24 -0.64
N ALA A 114 -3.48 5.29 -1.31
CA ALA A 114 -3.09 6.38 -2.21
C ALA A 114 -3.09 5.88 -3.65
N PRO A 115 -4.21 6.03 -4.40
CA PRO A 115 -4.33 5.52 -5.76
C PRO A 115 -3.36 6.18 -6.73
N ALA A 116 -2.84 5.38 -7.66
CA ALA A 116 -2.03 5.84 -8.77
C ALA A 116 -2.36 5.00 -10.01
N MET A 117 -2.95 5.62 -11.02
CA MET A 117 -3.36 4.95 -12.25
C MET A 117 -3.69 5.98 -13.34
N HIS A 118 -3.83 5.50 -14.56
CA HIS A 118 -4.31 6.34 -15.65
C HIS A 118 -5.75 6.83 -15.40
N THR A 119 -6.08 7.99 -15.94
CA THR A 119 -7.39 8.63 -15.74
C THR A 119 -8.55 7.73 -16.15
N GLU A 120 -8.42 7.01 -17.26
CA GLU A 120 -9.43 6.06 -17.73
C GLU A 120 -9.70 4.96 -16.74
N MET A 121 -8.66 4.44 -16.07
CA MET A 121 -8.80 3.44 -15.02
C MET A 121 -9.47 4.01 -13.79
N TRP A 122 -9.12 5.24 -13.44
CA TRP A 122 -9.71 5.93 -12.28
C TRP A 122 -11.20 6.17 -12.44
N HIS A 123 -11.64 6.55 -13.65
CA HIS A 123 -13.05 6.80 -13.96
C HIS A 123 -13.83 5.54 -14.37
N HIS A 124 -13.16 4.40 -14.51
CA HIS A 124 -13.87 3.16 -14.83
C HIS A 124 -14.91 2.85 -13.74
N PRO A 125 -16.15 2.45 -14.13
CA PRO A 125 -17.21 2.16 -13.16
C PRO A 125 -16.81 1.18 -12.06
N ALA A 126 -16.00 0.19 -12.37
CA ALA A 126 -15.50 -0.76 -11.38
C ALA A 126 -14.63 -0.07 -10.32
N THR A 127 -13.71 0.79 -10.74
CA THR A 127 -12.85 1.53 -9.81
C THR A 127 -13.66 2.49 -8.95
N VAL A 128 -14.59 3.21 -9.56
CA VAL A 128 -15.49 4.12 -8.84
C VAL A 128 -16.28 3.37 -7.77
N ALA A 129 -16.84 2.21 -8.11
CA ALA A 129 -17.58 1.37 -7.18
C ALA A 129 -16.69 0.83 -6.05
N ASN A 130 -15.49 0.37 -6.37
CA ASN A 130 -14.54 -0.14 -5.38
C ASN A 130 -14.09 0.94 -4.39
N VAL A 131 -13.79 2.13 -4.88
CA VAL A 131 -13.42 3.27 -4.02
C VAL A 131 -14.57 3.66 -3.09
N ALA A 132 -15.79 3.73 -3.62
CA ALA A 132 -16.97 4.04 -2.81
C ALA A 132 -17.16 3.01 -1.69
N LEU A 133 -17.03 1.72 -2.01
CA LEU A 133 -17.16 0.63 -1.04
C LEU A 133 -16.08 0.69 0.04
N LEU A 134 -14.84 0.95 -0.35
CA LEU A 134 -13.72 1.08 0.61
C LEU A 134 -13.94 2.26 1.56
N ARG A 135 -14.37 3.40 1.04
CA ARG A 135 -14.70 4.58 1.86
C ARG A 135 -15.85 4.30 2.83
N GLU A 136 -16.88 3.60 2.38
CA GLU A 136 -18.01 3.18 3.22
C GLU A 136 -17.55 2.31 4.40
N ARG A 137 -16.52 1.49 4.18
CA ARG A 137 -15.92 0.64 5.22
C ARG A 137 -14.92 1.39 6.14
N GLY A 138 -14.77 2.69 5.96
CA GLY A 138 -13.89 3.51 6.80
C GLY A 138 -12.45 3.61 6.31
N VAL A 139 -12.14 3.13 5.11
CA VAL A 139 -10.82 3.30 4.51
C VAL A 139 -10.70 4.71 3.94
N THR A 140 -9.59 5.38 4.22
CA THR A 140 -9.29 6.67 3.61
C THR A 140 -8.65 6.43 2.25
N VAL A 141 -9.28 6.96 1.21
CA VAL A 141 -8.72 6.96 -0.14
C VAL A 141 -8.24 8.37 -0.45
N ALA A 142 -6.93 8.56 -0.44
CA ALA A 142 -6.30 9.86 -0.62
C ALA A 142 -6.03 10.10 -2.10
N VAL A 143 -6.64 11.15 -2.66
CA VAL A 143 -6.50 11.51 -4.06
C VAL A 143 -6.03 12.96 -4.14
N SER A 144 -5.03 13.21 -5.01
CA SER A 144 -4.58 14.57 -5.27
C SER A 144 -5.50 15.24 -6.29
N TYR A 145 -5.99 16.40 -5.93
CA TYR A 145 -6.74 17.27 -6.84
C TYR A 145 -5.93 18.49 -7.30
N THR A 146 -4.67 18.55 -6.92
CA THR A 146 -3.83 19.74 -7.13
C THR A 146 -3.55 19.99 -8.61
N HIS A 147 -3.50 18.94 -9.40
CA HIS A 147 -3.29 19.01 -10.83
C HIS A 147 -4.26 18.05 -11.51
N LEU A 148 -4.95 18.54 -12.47
CA LEU A 148 -5.92 17.77 -13.24
C LEU A 148 -5.31 17.08 -14.44
N THR A 149 -4.00 17.14 -14.59
CA THR A 149 -3.29 16.42 -15.64
C THR A 149 -3.02 14.99 -15.22
N LEU A 150 -3.01 14.12 -16.20
CA LEU A 150 -2.82 12.69 -16.02
C LEU A 150 -1.74 12.30 -15.02
N PRO A 151 -0.52 12.83 -15.08
CA PRO A 151 0.51 12.40 -14.14
C PRO A 151 0.16 12.65 -12.69
N THR A 152 -0.82 13.44 -12.43
CA THR A 152 -1.07 13.97 -11.10
C THR A 152 -2.01 13.15 -10.26
N ILE A 153 -2.99 12.54 -10.87
CA ILE A 153 -3.82 11.53 -10.18
C ILE A 153 -2.92 10.38 -9.72
N LEU A 154 -1.82 10.19 -10.42
CA LEU A 154 -0.83 9.15 -10.14
C LEU A 154 0.12 9.50 -8.99
N LEU A 155 0.06 10.71 -8.48
CA LEU A 155 1.08 11.29 -7.63
C LEU A 155 0.63 11.57 -6.20
N VAL A 156 -0.35 10.91 -5.82
CA VAL A 156 -0.90 11.08 -4.47
C VAL A 156 0.13 10.90 -3.38
#